data_e5d581a0a80ee2f2941df0215ac59693
#
_entry.id   e5d581a0a80ee2f2941df0215ac59693
#
_cell.length_a   1.000
_cell.length_b   1.000
_cell.length_c   1.000
_cell.angle_alpha   90.00
_cell.angle_beta   90.00
_cell.angle_gamma   90.00
#
_symmetry.space_group_name_H-M   'P 1'
#
loop_
_entity.id
_entity.type
_entity.pdbx_description
1 polymer ?
#
loop_
_entity_poly.entity_id
_entity_poly.type
_entity_poly.pdbx_seq_one_letter_code
_entity_poly.pdbx_strand_id
1 'polypeptide(L)'
;MNKNFGGGSLTALPVIETQAGDVSAYIPTNVISITDGQIFLETELFYKGIRPAINVGLSVSWVGSAAQIKAMGQVAGSLKLELAQYREVAAFSQFGSDLDAATQQLLNRGEKLTELLK
;
A
#
# COMPACT_ATOMS: atom_id res chain seq x y z
N MET A 1 4.97 -25.05 -8.03
CA MET A 1 4.35 -26.22 -8.73
C MET A 1 5.27 -27.43 -8.67
N ASN A 2 4.73 -28.61 -8.82
CA ASN A 2 5.53 -29.85 -8.73
C ASN A 2 6.51 -29.97 -9.91
N LYS A 3 7.78 -30.31 -9.61
CA LYS A 3 8.85 -30.44 -10.60
C LYS A 3 8.54 -31.49 -11.67
N ASN A 4 7.74 -32.53 -11.34
CA ASN A 4 7.33 -33.56 -12.29
C ASN A 4 6.43 -33.03 -13.42
N PHE A 5 5.87 -31.85 -13.25
CA PHE A 5 5.04 -31.16 -14.25
C PHE A 5 5.72 -29.91 -14.82
N GLY A 6 7.06 -29.86 -14.82
CA GLY A 6 7.82 -28.79 -15.40
C GLY A 6 8.13 -27.63 -14.42
N GLY A 7 7.68 -27.72 -13.19
CA GLY A 7 7.88 -26.65 -12.19
C GLY A 7 7.05 -25.39 -12.48
N GLY A 8 7.55 -24.23 -12.06
CA GLY A 8 6.88 -22.94 -12.23
C GLY A 8 6.14 -22.46 -10.98
N SER A 9 5.44 -21.35 -11.11
CA SER A 9 4.66 -20.72 -10.03
C SER A 9 3.25 -20.38 -10.51
N LEU A 10 2.33 -20.36 -9.58
CA LEU A 10 0.95 -19.91 -9.79
C LEU A 10 0.58 -18.93 -8.70
N THR A 11 0.14 -17.74 -9.10
CA THR A 11 -0.37 -16.72 -8.17
C THR A 11 -1.85 -16.52 -8.43
N ALA A 12 -2.66 -16.62 -7.40
CA ALA A 12 -4.08 -16.30 -7.44
C ALA A 12 -4.34 -14.96 -6.77
N LEU A 13 -5.11 -14.09 -7.42
CA LEU A 13 -5.53 -12.79 -6.91
C LEU A 13 -7.06 -12.77 -6.78
N PRO A 14 -7.63 -13.35 -5.71
CA PRO A 14 -9.06 -13.25 -5.47
C PRO A 14 -9.44 -11.81 -5.12
N VAL A 15 -10.56 -11.35 -5.64
CA VAL A 15 -11.12 -10.02 -5.35
C VAL A 15 -12.40 -10.20 -4.55
N ILE A 16 -12.48 -9.53 -3.41
CA ILE A 16 -13.67 -9.48 -2.58
C ILE A 16 -14.11 -8.04 -2.36
N GLU A 17 -15.40 -7.83 -2.32
CA GLU A 17 -16.00 -6.55 -1.98
C GLU A 17 -16.20 -6.43 -0.47
N THR A 18 -15.82 -5.29 0.11
CA THR A 18 -16.15 -4.92 1.48
C THR A 18 -17.34 -3.97 1.50
N GLN A 19 -18.26 -4.14 2.43
CA GLN A 19 -19.35 -3.21 2.64
C GLN A 19 -18.86 -2.04 3.50
N ALA A 20 -18.89 -0.81 2.95
CA ALA A 20 -18.44 0.40 3.63
C ALA A 20 -17.00 0.32 4.22
N GLY A 21 -16.12 -0.46 3.59
CA GLY A 21 -14.74 -0.64 4.07
C GLY A 21 -14.62 -1.56 5.29
N ASP A 22 -15.67 -2.26 5.69
CA ASP A 22 -15.64 -3.18 6.83
C ASP A 22 -14.88 -4.47 6.50
N VAL A 23 -13.62 -4.54 6.96
CA VAL A 23 -12.76 -5.72 6.84
C VAL A 23 -12.95 -6.72 7.98
N SER A 24 -13.74 -6.37 9.00
CA SER A 24 -14.04 -7.25 10.14
C SER A 24 -15.20 -8.20 9.86
N ALA A 25 -15.90 -8.02 8.76
CA ALA A 25 -16.95 -8.92 8.31
C ALA A 25 -16.42 -10.34 8.05
N TYR A 26 -17.32 -11.31 8.03
CA TYR A 26 -16.97 -12.74 7.97
C TYR A 26 -16.14 -13.11 6.72
N ILE A 27 -16.56 -12.71 5.53
CA ILE A 27 -15.87 -13.04 4.28
C ILE A 27 -14.49 -12.37 4.19
N PRO A 28 -14.32 -11.04 4.41
CA PRO A 28 -13.01 -10.42 4.43
C PRO A 28 -12.06 -11.05 5.44
N THR A 29 -12.52 -11.30 6.65
CA THR A 29 -11.72 -11.92 7.72
C THR A 29 -11.20 -13.30 7.32
N ASN A 30 -12.04 -14.14 6.75
CA ASN A 30 -11.65 -15.45 6.27
C ASN A 30 -10.62 -15.37 5.15
N VAL A 31 -10.82 -14.50 4.16
CA VAL A 31 -9.88 -14.35 3.04
C VAL A 31 -8.53 -13.83 3.52
N ILE A 32 -8.50 -12.84 4.42
CA ILE A 32 -7.25 -12.35 5.02
C ILE A 32 -6.50 -13.46 5.75
N SER A 33 -7.23 -14.35 6.45
CA SER A 33 -6.61 -15.42 7.23
C SER A 33 -6.01 -16.56 6.39
N ILE A 34 -6.49 -16.77 5.17
CA ILE A 34 -6.06 -17.87 4.28
C ILE A 34 -5.13 -17.42 3.16
N THR A 35 -4.95 -16.12 2.95
CA THR A 35 -4.08 -15.57 1.92
C THR A 35 -2.74 -15.10 2.49
N ASP A 36 -1.71 -14.99 1.64
CA ASP A 36 -0.36 -14.54 2.02
C ASP A 36 -0.21 -13.01 2.00
N GLY A 37 -1.30 -12.31 2.12
CA GLY A 37 -1.34 -10.86 2.12
C GLY A 37 -2.57 -10.31 1.44
N GLN A 38 -2.74 -8.99 1.47
CA GLN A 38 -3.84 -8.29 0.83
C GLN A 38 -3.40 -6.96 0.22
N ILE A 39 -4.06 -6.59 -0.85
CA ILE A 39 -4.00 -5.24 -1.43
C ILE A 39 -5.32 -4.56 -1.08
N PHE A 40 -5.25 -3.52 -0.27
CA PHE A 40 -6.42 -2.80 0.23
C PHE A 40 -6.71 -1.57 -0.63
N LEU A 41 -7.89 -1.55 -1.26
CA LEU A 41 -8.36 -0.42 -2.07
C LEU A 41 -9.36 0.41 -1.27
N GLU A 42 -9.20 1.73 -1.30
CA GLU A 42 -10.07 2.67 -0.59
C GLU A 42 -10.77 3.63 -1.56
N THR A 43 -12.07 3.73 -1.42
CA THR A 43 -12.91 4.65 -2.20
C THR A 43 -12.51 6.12 -2.00
N GLU A 44 -12.13 6.48 -0.77
CA GLU A 44 -11.69 7.85 -0.47
C GLU A 44 -10.42 8.24 -1.23
N LEU A 45 -9.46 7.33 -1.35
CA LEU A 45 -8.24 7.57 -2.13
C LEU A 45 -8.58 7.75 -3.62
N PHE A 46 -9.52 6.96 -4.13
CA PHE A 46 -9.98 7.08 -5.50
C PHE A 46 -10.59 8.46 -5.79
N TYR A 47 -11.45 8.96 -4.91
CA TYR A 47 -12.05 10.29 -5.06
C TYR A 47 -11.04 11.43 -4.88
N LYS A 48 -9.97 11.21 -4.12
CA LYS A 48 -8.83 12.14 -4.02
C LYS A 48 -7.91 12.12 -5.26
N GLY A 49 -8.25 11.33 -6.27
CA GLY A 49 -7.46 11.22 -7.51
C GLY A 49 -6.22 10.33 -7.39
N ILE A 50 -6.07 9.59 -6.31
CA ILE A 50 -4.99 8.62 -6.13
C ILE A 50 -5.41 7.31 -6.81
N ARG A 51 -4.76 6.99 -7.91
CA ARG A 51 -5.07 5.82 -8.76
C ARG A 51 -3.79 5.13 -9.19
N PRO A 52 -3.59 3.87 -8.81
CA PRO A 52 -4.54 2.99 -8.10
C PRO A 52 -4.79 3.45 -6.65
N ALA A 53 -6.03 3.27 -6.20
CA ALA A 53 -6.50 3.71 -4.88
C ALA A 53 -6.04 2.77 -3.75
N ILE A 54 -4.76 2.42 -3.76
CA ILE A 54 -4.15 1.46 -2.83
C ILE A 54 -3.77 2.15 -1.52
N ASN A 55 -4.30 1.65 -0.42
CA ASN A 55 -3.81 2.01 0.90
C ASN A 55 -2.56 1.17 1.23
N VAL A 56 -1.39 1.77 1.05
CA VAL A 56 -0.10 1.11 1.32
C VAL A 56 0.07 0.74 2.80
N GLY A 57 -0.54 1.49 3.71
CA GLY A 57 -0.48 1.24 5.16
C GLY A 57 -1.18 -0.07 5.55
N LEU A 58 -2.37 -0.30 5.01
CA LEU A 58 -3.19 -1.48 5.29
C LEU A 58 -2.86 -2.68 4.40
N SER A 59 -2.17 -2.46 3.30
CA SER A 59 -1.74 -3.52 2.39
C SER A 59 -0.53 -4.25 2.96
N VAL A 60 -0.56 -5.58 2.89
CA VAL A 60 0.48 -6.45 3.44
C VAL A 60 0.83 -7.55 2.44
N SER A 61 2.10 -7.87 2.34
CA SER A 61 2.59 -9.08 1.67
C SER A 61 3.55 -9.80 2.61
N TRP A 62 3.24 -11.04 2.98
CA TRP A 62 4.10 -11.82 3.89
C TRP A 62 5.35 -12.35 3.20
N VAL A 63 5.26 -12.64 1.92
CA VAL A 63 6.35 -13.22 1.12
C VAL A 63 7.06 -12.18 0.25
N GLY A 64 6.45 -11.00 0.05
CA GLY A 64 6.89 -10.01 -0.93
C GLY A 64 8.35 -9.59 -0.81
N SER A 65 8.87 -9.38 0.42
CA SER A 65 10.26 -8.99 0.63
C SER A 65 11.26 -10.08 0.23
N ALA A 66 10.92 -11.34 0.42
CA ALA A 66 11.77 -12.47 0.04
C ALA A 66 11.82 -12.69 -1.49
N ALA A 67 10.78 -12.26 -2.20
CA ALA A 67 10.70 -12.33 -3.65
C ALA A 67 11.33 -11.14 -4.38
N GLN A 68 11.66 -10.06 -3.67
CA GLN A 68 12.25 -8.85 -4.24
C GLN A 68 13.72 -9.04 -4.60
N ILE A 69 14.13 -8.47 -5.72
CA ILE A 69 15.56 -8.28 -6.03
C ILE A 69 16.16 -7.27 -5.05
N LYS A 70 17.47 -7.34 -4.82
CA LYS A 70 18.17 -6.49 -3.84
C LYS A 70 17.91 -4.99 -4.04
N ALA A 71 17.92 -4.51 -5.29
CA ALA A 71 17.65 -3.11 -5.61
C ALA A 71 16.24 -2.67 -5.19
N MET A 72 15.24 -3.51 -5.48
CA MET A 72 13.85 -3.23 -5.07
C MET A 72 13.72 -3.21 -3.55
N GLY A 73 14.32 -4.16 -2.85
CA GLY A 73 14.28 -4.20 -1.38
C GLY A 73 14.90 -2.97 -0.72
N GLN A 74 15.98 -2.44 -1.28
CA GLN A 74 16.64 -1.22 -0.78
C GLN A 74 15.75 0.02 -0.98
N VAL A 75 15.08 0.14 -2.11
CA VAL A 75 14.23 1.31 -2.42
C VAL A 75 12.87 1.21 -1.73
N ALA A 76 12.22 0.06 -1.79
CA ALA A 76 10.87 -0.12 -1.27
C ALA A 76 10.81 -0.19 0.26
N GLY A 77 11.92 -0.51 0.92
CA GLY A 77 11.96 -0.66 2.38
C GLY A 77 11.60 0.61 3.15
N SER A 78 12.08 1.77 2.69
CA SER A 78 11.76 3.07 3.31
C SER A 78 10.48 3.70 2.79
N LEU A 79 10.04 3.34 1.59
CA LEU A 79 8.95 4.01 0.87
C LEU A 79 7.62 3.93 1.62
N LYS A 80 7.32 2.80 2.23
CA LYS A 80 6.10 2.61 3.04
C LYS A 80 6.07 3.57 4.24
N LEU A 81 7.20 3.72 4.93
CA LEU A 81 7.33 4.61 6.07
C LEU A 81 7.23 6.08 5.63
N GLU A 82 7.90 6.45 4.56
CA GLU A 82 7.86 7.81 4.02
C GLU A 82 6.44 8.22 3.59
N LEU A 83 5.70 7.32 2.92
CA LEU A 83 4.31 7.58 2.54
C LEU A 83 3.38 7.65 3.75
N ALA A 84 3.63 6.88 4.81
CA ALA A 84 2.87 6.96 6.05
C ALA A 84 3.08 8.32 6.73
N GLN A 85 4.33 8.77 6.86
CA GLN A 85 4.68 10.08 7.41
C GLN A 85 4.09 11.23 6.57
N TYR A 86 4.18 11.12 5.24
CA TYR A 86 3.55 12.09 4.35
C TYR A 86 2.05 12.22 4.58
N ARG A 87 1.33 11.10 4.68
CA ARG A 87 -0.12 11.11 4.90
C ARG A 87 -0.51 11.75 6.23
N GLU A 88 0.25 11.45 7.28
CA GLU A 88 0.05 12.02 8.60
C GLU A 88 0.24 13.54 8.56
N VAL A 89 1.35 14.02 8.03
CA VAL A 89 1.64 15.44 7.94
C VAL A 89 0.70 16.17 6.97
N ALA A 90 0.33 15.55 5.84
CA ALA A 90 -0.61 16.13 4.89
C ALA A 90 -2.01 16.36 5.50
N ALA A 91 -2.43 15.49 6.42
CA ALA A 91 -3.68 15.67 7.15
C ALA A 91 -3.65 16.90 8.07
N PHE A 92 -2.50 17.19 8.68
CA PHE A 92 -2.32 18.36 9.56
C PHE A 92 -2.02 19.65 8.79
N SER A 93 -1.36 19.57 7.63
CA SER A 93 -0.97 20.76 6.86
C SER A 93 -2.16 21.58 6.33
N GLN A 94 -3.34 20.96 6.24
CA GLN A 94 -4.57 21.67 5.88
C GLN A 94 -5.02 22.71 6.93
N PHE A 95 -4.48 22.61 8.15
CA PHE A 95 -4.88 23.45 9.28
C PHE A 95 -3.82 24.47 9.73
N GLY A 96 -2.60 24.42 9.18
CA GLY A 96 -1.48 25.27 9.60
C GLY A 96 -0.87 26.07 8.47
N SER A 97 -0.72 27.40 8.66
CA SER A 97 -0.13 28.32 7.69
C SER A 97 1.40 28.39 7.75
N ASP A 98 2.03 27.97 8.83
CA ASP A 98 3.48 28.03 9.04
C ASP A 98 4.09 26.64 9.23
N LEU A 99 4.45 26.01 8.10
CA LEU A 99 5.20 24.76 8.11
C LEU A 99 6.70 25.06 8.11
N ASP A 100 7.44 24.38 8.98
CA ASP A 100 8.89 24.44 8.96
C ASP A 100 9.49 23.83 7.68
N ALA A 101 10.71 24.19 7.35
CA ALA A 101 11.36 23.77 6.11
C ALA A 101 11.48 22.24 5.97
N ALA A 102 11.67 21.54 7.10
CA ALA A 102 11.77 20.07 7.11
C ALA A 102 10.43 19.41 6.75
N THR A 103 9.35 19.91 7.34
CA THR A 103 7.98 19.46 7.04
C THR A 103 7.60 19.73 5.58
N GLN A 104 8.00 20.87 5.04
CA GLN A 104 7.75 21.21 3.65
C GLN A 104 8.51 20.29 2.67
N GLN A 105 9.75 19.92 2.99
CA GLN A 105 10.53 18.95 2.21
C GLN A 105 9.85 17.56 2.23
N LEU A 106 9.36 17.13 3.38
CA LEU A 106 8.65 15.86 3.51
C LEU A 106 7.37 15.83 2.67
N LEU A 107 6.59 16.92 2.69
CA LEU A 107 5.39 17.06 1.87
C LEU A 107 5.71 17.02 0.37
N ASN A 108 6.68 17.80 -0.09
CA ASN A 108 7.11 17.82 -1.48
C ASN A 108 7.62 16.45 -1.97
N ARG A 109 8.36 15.75 -1.12
CA ARG A 109 8.85 14.40 -1.44
C ARG A 109 7.71 13.38 -1.51
N GLY A 110 6.80 13.40 -0.54
CA GLY A 110 5.65 12.49 -0.50
C GLY A 110 4.69 12.70 -1.67
N GLU A 111 4.46 13.96 -2.08
CA GLU A 111 3.67 14.29 -3.26
C GLU A 111 4.29 13.72 -4.53
N LYS A 112 5.60 13.91 -4.74
CA LYS A 112 6.33 13.35 -5.89
C LYS A 112 6.32 11.83 -5.89
N LEU A 113 6.48 11.20 -4.73
CA LEU A 113 6.38 9.74 -4.61
C LEU A 113 4.98 9.23 -4.94
N THR A 114 3.95 9.92 -4.49
CA THR A 114 2.55 9.57 -4.79
C THR A 114 2.29 9.71 -6.30
N GLU A 115 2.80 10.76 -6.93
CA GLU A 115 2.65 10.96 -8.37
C GLU A 115 3.40 9.92 -9.20
N LEU A 116 4.59 9.50 -8.75
CA LEU A 116 5.38 8.46 -9.41
C LEU A 116 4.71 7.08 -9.36
N LEU A 117 3.88 6.83 -8.34
CA LEU A 117 3.19 5.55 -8.13
C LEU A 117 1.80 5.50 -8.80
N LYS A 118 1.35 6.58 -9.40
CA LYS A 118 0.14 6.60 -10.23
C LYS A 118 0.44 5.98 -11.60
#